data_044e29410a825d57261612425c0c1c43
#
_entry.id   044e29410a825d57261612425c0c1c43
#
_cell.length_a   1.000
_cell.length_b   1.000
_cell.length_c   1.000
_cell.angle_alpha   90.00
_cell.angle_beta   90.00
_cell.angle_gamma   90.00
#
_symmetry.space_group_name_H-M   'P 1'
#
loop_
_entity.id
_entity.type
_entity.pdbx_description
1 polymer ?
#
loop_
_entity_poly.entity_id
_entity_poly.type
_entity_poly.pdbx_seq_one_letter_code
_entity_poly.pdbx_strand_id
1 'polypeptide(L)'
;HTRYGTVTGVQTCALPILSLRLQRPLLLEGEPGVGKTELAKALAKVLARPLIRLQCYDGMEQREALYEWNHAAQLLHMRAAQSRSDIDAVEQEVYQEKYLIRRPLLQALQTPAPGAVLLIDEVDRADEPFEAFLLEYLGEYQVTIPELGTQRALAMPVTILTSNRTRDLHDAVKRRCLFHWMDYPERERELAIVRAQVPEAGEALANQIATFVGRLRSQPFASAFQRGPGIAESVEWAKALVSLNTLELDPEVIHDTAGILFKQREDVAALAPMVNELLTPEETT
;
A
#
# COMPACT_ATOMS: atom_id res chain seq x y z
N HIS A 1 -9.86 -30.00 -1.80
CA HIS A 1 -8.70 -29.46 -1.06
C HIS A 1 -7.68 -28.92 -2.07
N THR A 2 -7.90 -27.70 -2.56
CA THR A 2 -6.96 -26.99 -3.41
C THR A 2 -6.01 -26.23 -2.48
N ARG A 3 -4.77 -26.70 -2.37
CA ARG A 3 -3.66 -25.98 -1.74
C ARG A 3 -3.40 -24.77 -2.61
N TYR A 4 -3.83 -23.60 -2.19
CA TYR A 4 -3.37 -22.33 -2.76
C TYR A 4 -1.89 -22.17 -2.38
N GLY A 5 -1.06 -22.13 -3.42
CA GLY A 5 0.38 -21.95 -3.28
C GLY A 5 0.68 -20.65 -2.50
N THR A 6 1.69 -20.72 -1.69
CA THR A 6 2.22 -19.62 -0.87
C THR A 6 2.51 -18.39 -1.71
N VAL A 7 1.65 -17.38 -1.63
CA VAL A 7 2.00 -16.03 -2.08
C VAL A 7 3.08 -15.53 -1.12
N THR A 8 4.28 -15.38 -1.62
CA THR A 8 5.46 -15.01 -0.84
C THR A 8 5.23 -13.70 -0.10
N GLY A 9 5.27 -13.74 1.22
CA GLY A 9 5.39 -12.57 2.08
C GLY A 9 4.12 -12.06 2.78
N VAL A 10 2.93 -12.56 2.47
CA VAL A 10 1.67 -12.08 3.10
C VAL A 10 1.06 -13.17 3.96
N GLN A 11 0.69 -12.84 5.21
CA GLN A 11 -0.15 -13.71 6.02
C GLN A 11 -1.46 -13.97 5.25
N THR A 12 -1.65 -15.19 4.76
CA THR A 12 -2.87 -15.59 4.05
C THR A 12 -4.00 -15.80 5.06
N CYS A 13 -4.71 -14.73 5.39
CA CYS A 13 -5.99 -14.86 6.07
C CYS A 13 -7.11 -15.15 5.03
N ALA A 14 -8.25 -15.62 5.50
CA ALA A 14 -9.42 -15.87 4.64
C ALA A 14 -10.02 -14.58 4.04
N LEU A 15 -9.71 -13.40 4.60
CA LEU A 15 -10.33 -12.13 4.23
C LEU A 15 -10.08 -11.67 2.79
N PRO A 16 -8.88 -11.80 2.19
CA PRO A 16 -8.70 -11.52 0.77
C PRO A 16 -9.60 -12.38 -0.11
N ILE A 17 -9.76 -13.67 0.22
CA ILE A 17 -10.65 -14.58 -0.53
C ILE A 17 -12.12 -14.18 -0.34
N LEU A 18 -12.50 -13.80 0.87
CA LEU A 18 -13.86 -13.33 1.15
C LEU A 18 -14.14 -11.99 0.48
N SER A 19 -13.18 -11.07 0.43
CA SER A 19 -13.29 -9.81 -0.30
C SER A 19 -13.62 -10.06 -1.78
N LEU A 20 -12.92 -11.00 -2.43
CA LEU A 20 -13.18 -11.39 -3.81
C LEU A 20 -14.57 -12.00 -3.99
N ARG A 21 -14.98 -12.89 -3.09
CA ARG A 21 -16.27 -13.59 -3.18
C ARG A 21 -17.46 -12.70 -2.87
N LEU A 22 -17.34 -11.84 -1.89
CA LEU A 22 -18.39 -10.93 -1.44
C LEU A 22 -18.40 -9.60 -2.20
N GLN A 23 -17.40 -9.39 -3.07
CA GLN A 23 -17.19 -8.12 -3.79
C GLN A 23 -17.18 -6.89 -2.85
N ARG A 24 -16.58 -7.07 -1.68
CA ARG A 24 -16.45 -6.02 -0.67
C ARG A 24 -15.01 -5.53 -0.60
N PRO A 25 -14.79 -4.21 -0.39
CA PRO A 25 -13.46 -3.67 -0.15
C PRO A 25 -12.79 -4.34 1.06
N LEU A 26 -11.47 -4.45 1.01
CA LEU A 26 -10.64 -4.94 2.11
C LEU A 26 -9.85 -3.78 2.70
N LEU A 27 -10.08 -3.45 3.95
CA LEU A 27 -9.28 -2.48 4.71
C LEU A 27 -8.19 -3.22 5.49
N LEU A 28 -6.95 -2.86 5.19
CA LEU A 28 -5.75 -3.36 5.86
C LEU A 28 -5.21 -2.25 6.78
N GLU A 29 -5.26 -2.46 8.07
CA GLU A 29 -4.60 -1.60 9.05
C GLU A 29 -3.41 -2.32 9.68
N GLY A 30 -2.44 -1.59 10.15
CA GLY A 30 -1.25 -2.13 10.83
C GLY A 30 -0.09 -1.16 10.77
N GLU A 31 1.00 -1.53 11.44
CA GLU A 31 2.22 -0.72 11.46
C GLU A 31 2.79 -0.50 10.04
N PRO A 32 3.48 0.62 9.77
CA PRO A 32 4.24 0.80 8.55
C PRO A 32 5.24 -0.33 8.32
N GLY A 33 5.49 -0.67 7.05
CA GLY A 33 6.47 -1.70 6.70
C GLY A 33 6.04 -3.15 6.89
N VAL A 34 4.80 -3.45 7.37
CA VAL A 34 4.31 -4.84 7.53
C VAL A 34 3.87 -5.51 6.22
N GLY A 35 3.85 -4.79 5.10
CA GLY A 35 3.55 -5.36 3.78
C GLY A 35 2.11 -5.18 3.29
N LYS A 36 1.34 -4.22 3.82
CA LYS A 36 -0.06 -3.94 3.39
C LYS A 36 -0.18 -3.72 1.88
N THR A 37 0.66 -2.87 1.31
CA THR A 37 0.70 -2.55 -0.13
C THR A 37 1.11 -3.77 -0.98
N GLU A 38 1.96 -4.66 -0.44
CA GLU A 38 2.40 -5.87 -1.15
C GLU A 38 1.26 -6.87 -1.38
N LEU A 39 0.26 -6.91 -0.49
CA LEU A 39 -0.93 -7.75 -0.71
C LEU A 39 -1.67 -7.36 -2.00
N ALA A 40 -1.84 -6.07 -2.26
CA ALA A 40 -2.50 -5.59 -3.48
C ALA A 40 -1.71 -5.97 -4.73
N LYS A 41 -0.38 -5.82 -4.72
CA LYS A 41 0.50 -6.24 -5.81
C LYS A 41 0.43 -7.74 -6.05
N ALA A 42 0.46 -8.53 -4.98
CA ALA A 42 0.36 -9.98 -5.05
C ALA A 42 -0.99 -10.43 -5.63
N LEU A 43 -2.09 -9.83 -5.19
CA LEU A 43 -3.42 -10.12 -5.74
C LEU A 43 -3.53 -9.74 -7.22
N ALA A 44 -3.03 -8.58 -7.62
CA ALA A 44 -3.01 -8.18 -9.03
C ALA A 44 -2.28 -9.19 -9.91
N LYS A 45 -1.12 -9.67 -9.44
CA LYS A 45 -0.33 -10.69 -10.13
C LYS A 45 -1.05 -12.05 -10.21
N VAL A 46 -1.60 -12.52 -9.10
CA VAL A 46 -2.29 -13.83 -9.03
C VAL A 46 -3.57 -13.82 -9.85
N LEU A 47 -4.32 -12.72 -9.84
CA LEU A 47 -5.57 -12.57 -10.60
C LEU A 47 -5.34 -12.18 -12.06
N ALA A 48 -4.10 -11.91 -12.47
CA ALA A 48 -3.73 -11.35 -13.77
C ALA A 48 -4.56 -10.11 -14.15
N ARG A 49 -4.76 -9.20 -13.16
CA ARG A 49 -5.51 -7.95 -13.33
C ARG A 49 -4.56 -6.74 -13.23
N PRO A 50 -4.83 -5.64 -13.94
CA PRO A 50 -4.05 -4.43 -13.79
C PRO A 50 -4.17 -3.89 -12.37
N LEU A 51 -3.04 -3.47 -11.78
CA LEU A 51 -2.99 -2.75 -10.51
C LEU A 51 -3.12 -1.26 -10.79
N ILE A 52 -4.14 -0.65 -10.22
CA ILE A 52 -4.34 0.80 -10.23
C ILE A 52 -4.16 1.29 -8.80
N ARG A 53 -3.25 2.26 -8.60
CA ARG A 53 -2.92 2.79 -7.27
C ARG A 53 -3.34 4.24 -7.15
N LEU A 54 -4.06 4.56 -6.10
CA LEU A 54 -4.31 5.89 -5.60
C LEU A 54 -3.55 6.06 -4.28
N GLN A 55 -2.54 6.94 -4.26
CA GLN A 55 -1.83 7.32 -3.04
C GLN A 55 -2.54 8.49 -2.42
N CYS A 56 -3.08 8.32 -1.20
CA CYS A 56 -3.72 9.41 -0.47
C CYS A 56 -2.69 10.31 0.21
N TYR A 57 -3.01 11.59 0.31
CA TYR A 57 -2.23 12.61 1.00
C TYR A 57 -3.15 13.71 1.54
N ASP A 58 -2.63 14.48 2.47
CA ASP A 58 -3.38 15.55 3.13
C ASP A 58 -3.79 16.65 2.15
N GLY A 59 -5.08 17.02 2.18
CA GLY A 59 -5.65 18.01 1.26
C GLY A 59 -5.93 17.49 -0.16
N MET A 60 -5.93 16.15 -0.38
CA MET A 60 -6.30 15.56 -1.68
C MET A 60 -7.75 15.90 -2.04
N GLU A 61 -7.94 16.49 -3.21
CA GLU A 61 -9.27 16.80 -3.73
C GLU A 61 -9.86 15.62 -4.55
N GLN A 62 -11.19 15.54 -4.57
CA GLN A 62 -11.92 14.52 -5.34
C GLN A 62 -11.49 14.46 -6.81
N ARG A 63 -11.24 15.63 -7.44
CA ARG A 63 -10.81 15.70 -8.85
C ARG A 63 -9.47 15.00 -9.10
N GLU A 64 -8.56 15.00 -8.14
CA GLU A 64 -7.25 14.36 -8.29
C GLU A 64 -7.33 12.83 -8.23
N ALA A 65 -8.36 12.30 -7.60
CA ALA A 65 -8.62 10.88 -7.50
C ALA A 65 -9.53 10.35 -8.61
N LEU A 66 -10.45 11.19 -9.13
CA LEU A 66 -11.52 10.75 -10.00
C LEU A 66 -11.25 11.12 -11.47
N TYR A 67 -11.21 12.40 -11.80
CA TYR A 67 -10.97 12.88 -13.16
C TYR A 67 -10.53 14.34 -13.17
N GLU A 68 -9.97 14.75 -14.29
CA GLU A 68 -9.62 16.14 -14.58
C GLU A 68 -9.93 16.43 -16.06
N TRP A 69 -10.41 17.64 -16.34
CA TRP A 69 -10.57 18.08 -17.72
C TRP A 69 -9.25 18.59 -18.30
N ASN A 70 -8.91 18.14 -19.50
CA ASN A 70 -7.74 18.65 -20.23
C ASN A 70 -8.05 20.05 -20.80
N HIS A 71 -8.01 21.06 -19.95
CA HIS A 71 -8.33 22.44 -20.29
C HIS A 71 -7.46 22.98 -21.42
N ALA A 72 -6.20 22.57 -21.51
CA ALA A 72 -5.31 23.00 -22.60
C ALA A 72 -5.83 22.49 -23.95
N ALA A 73 -6.23 21.22 -24.03
CA ALA A 73 -6.80 20.66 -25.25
C ALA A 73 -8.18 21.24 -25.58
N GLN A 74 -9.02 21.52 -24.57
CA GLN A 74 -10.30 22.20 -24.73
C GLN A 74 -10.12 23.61 -25.32
N LEU A 75 -9.17 24.41 -24.80
CA LEU A 75 -8.86 25.75 -25.29
C LEU A 75 -8.35 25.74 -26.73
N LEU A 76 -7.50 24.78 -27.10
CA LEU A 76 -7.04 24.61 -28.46
C LEU A 76 -8.20 24.27 -29.41
N HIS A 77 -9.12 23.40 -28.99
CA HIS A 77 -10.31 23.06 -29.75
C HIS A 77 -11.21 24.26 -29.95
N MET A 78 -11.52 25.04 -28.90
CA MET A 78 -12.32 26.25 -28.99
C MET A 78 -11.71 27.28 -29.93
N ARG A 79 -10.38 27.49 -29.88
CA ARG A 79 -9.68 28.39 -30.80
C ARG A 79 -9.79 27.91 -32.26
N ALA A 80 -9.63 26.62 -32.50
CA ALA A 80 -9.77 26.07 -33.85
C ALA A 80 -11.21 26.15 -34.38
N ALA A 81 -12.19 26.17 -33.49
CA ALA A 81 -13.60 26.25 -33.82
C ALA A 81 -14.15 27.69 -33.92
N GLN A 82 -13.31 28.75 -33.73
CA GLN A 82 -13.75 30.16 -33.71
C GLN A 82 -14.41 30.62 -35.02
N SER A 83 -14.20 29.91 -36.12
CA SER A 83 -14.85 30.19 -37.42
C SER A 83 -16.23 29.53 -37.57
N ARG A 84 -16.65 28.71 -36.58
CA ARG A 84 -17.97 28.06 -36.57
C ARG A 84 -19.01 28.98 -35.95
N SER A 85 -20.17 29.08 -36.60
CA SER A 85 -21.29 29.93 -36.16
C SER A 85 -22.15 29.31 -35.05
N ASP A 86 -21.93 28.03 -34.73
CA ASP A 86 -22.71 27.27 -33.72
C ASP A 86 -21.91 27.13 -32.42
N ILE A 87 -22.13 28.08 -31.52
CA ILE A 87 -21.43 28.14 -30.22
C ILE A 87 -21.86 26.99 -29.32
N ASP A 88 -23.16 26.64 -29.31
CA ASP A 88 -23.72 25.59 -28.46
C ASP A 88 -23.16 24.22 -28.82
N ALA A 89 -22.94 23.95 -30.10
CA ALA A 89 -22.31 22.71 -30.52
C ALA A 89 -20.84 22.64 -30.11
N VAL A 90 -20.09 23.74 -30.12
CA VAL A 90 -18.69 23.81 -29.67
C VAL A 90 -18.62 23.60 -28.16
N GLU A 91 -19.55 24.16 -27.38
CA GLU A 91 -19.61 23.98 -25.93
C GLU A 91 -19.86 22.52 -25.56
N GLN A 92 -20.77 21.81 -26.24
CA GLN A 92 -20.99 20.38 -26.04
C GLN A 92 -19.78 19.52 -26.46
N GLU A 93 -19.05 19.93 -27.50
CA GLU A 93 -17.86 19.20 -27.98
C GLU A 93 -16.70 19.25 -26.98
N VAL A 94 -16.55 20.29 -26.14
CA VAL A 94 -15.43 20.42 -25.20
C VAL A 94 -15.57 19.54 -23.96
N TYR A 95 -16.79 19.11 -23.62
CA TYR A 95 -17.05 18.18 -22.50
C TYR A 95 -17.20 16.72 -22.92
N GLN A 96 -16.61 16.35 -24.05
CA GLN A 96 -16.56 14.94 -24.48
C GLN A 96 -15.47 14.17 -23.79
N GLU A 97 -15.64 12.85 -23.69
CA GLU A 97 -14.67 11.92 -23.06
C GLU A 97 -13.23 12.05 -23.57
N LYS A 98 -13.01 12.52 -24.81
CA LYS A 98 -11.67 12.73 -25.38
C LYS A 98 -10.84 13.79 -24.64
N TYR A 99 -11.49 14.68 -23.88
CA TYR A 99 -10.83 15.68 -23.04
C TYR A 99 -10.78 15.31 -21.57
N LEU A 100 -11.34 14.15 -21.21
CA LEU A 100 -11.37 13.65 -19.85
C LEU A 100 -10.06 12.93 -19.52
N ILE A 101 -9.29 13.46 -18.57
CA ILE A 101 -8.14 12.77 -17.99
C ILE A 101 -8.67 11.90 -16.84
N ARG A 102 -8.69 10.58 -17.06
CA ARG A 102 -9.13 9.61 -16.06
C ARG A 102 -8.09 9.48 -14.97
N ARG A 103 -8.48 9.68 -13.73
CA ARG A 103 -7.67 9.46 -12.55
C ARG A 103 -7.93 8.05 -11.97
N PRO A 104 -7.18 7.56 -10.97
CA PRO A 104 -7.20 6.16 -10.56
C PRO A 104 -8.60 5.57 -10.27
N LEU A 105 -9.47 6.31 -9.59
CA LEU A 105 -10.81 5.79 -9.27
C LEU A 105 -11.66 5.57 -10.53
N LEU A 106 -11.68 6.53 -11.44
CA LEU A 106 -12.42 6.39 -12.70
C LEU A 106 -11.78 5.34 -13.61
N GLN A 107 -10.43 5.26 -13.65
CA GLN A 107 -9.74 4.21 -14.39
C GLN A 107 -10.16 2.81 -13.92
N ALA A 108 -10.27 2.62 -12.58
CA ALA A 108 -10.69 1.35 -12.02
C ALA A 108 -12.13 0.97 -12.40
N LEU A 109 -13.07 1.95 -12.40
CA LEU A 109 -14.46 1.72 -12.83
C LEU A 109 -14.54 1.39 -14.33
N GLN A 110 -13.75 2.06 -15.17
CA GLN A 110 -13.78 1.89 -16.63
C GLN A 110 -12.85 0.77 -17.13
N THR A 111 -12.23 0.00 -16.24
CA THR A 111 -11.46 -1.19 -16.65
C THR A 111 -12.43 -2.31 -17.03
N PRO A 112 -12.34 -2.85 -18.27
CA PRO A 112 -13.20 -3.92 -18.70
C PRO A 112 -12.92 -5.21 -17.94
N ALA A 113 -13.82 -6.22 -18.07
CA ALA A 113 -13.65 -7.53 -17.46
C ALA A 113 -12.27 -8.14 -17.77
N PRO A 114 -11.61 -8.71 -16.78
CA PRO A 114 -12.09 -9.09 -15.43
C PRO A 114 -12.06 -7.94 -14.38
N GLY A 115 -11.78 -6.70 -14.74
CA GLY A 115 -11.67 -5.56 -13.86
C GLY A 115 -10.25 -5.37 -13.27
N ALA A 116 -10.03 -4.28 -12.57
CA ALA A 116 -8.74 -3.94 -11.95
C ALA A 116 -8.65 -4.43 -10.50
N VAL A 117 -7.42 -4.47 -9.96
CA VAL A 117 -7.16 -4.35 -8.53
C VAL A 117 -6.91 -2.88 -8.24
N LEU A 118 -7.76 -2.26 -7.44
CA LEU A 118 -7.62 -0.88 -6.99
C LEU A 118 -7.01 -0.86 -5.60
N LEU A 119 -5.89 -0.20 -5.45
CA LEU A 119 -5.24 0.07 -4.18
C LEU A 119 -5.43 1.55 -3.83
N ILE A 120 -6.16 1.81 -2.75
CA ILE A 120 -6.26 3.13 -2.11
C ILE A 120 -5.29 3.12 -0.92
N ASP A 121 -4.12 3.70 -1.12
CA ASP A 121 -2.98 3.57 -0.21
C ASP A 121 -2.90 4.75 0.74
N GLU A 122 -2.67 4.47 2.04
CA GLU A 122 -2.61 5.45 3.13
C GLU A 122 -3.88 6.33 3.22
N VAL A 123 -5.05 5.70 3.21
CA VAL A 123 -6.35 6.40 3.24
C VAL A 123 -6.54 7.27 4.48
N ASP A 124 -5.84 6.94 5.58
CA ASP A 124 -5.80 7.71 6.82
C ASP A 124 -5.09 9.07 6.70
N ARG A 125 -4.46 9.37 5.55
CA ARG A 125 -3.90 10.69 5.24
C ARG A 125 -4.87 11.63 4.52
N ALA A 126 -5.93 11.07 3.94
CA ALA A 126 -6.95 11.89 3.29
C ALA A 126 -7.83 12.58 4.34
N ASP A 127 -8.46 13.67 3.97
CA ASP A 127 -9.37 14.42 4.84
C ASP A 127 -10.79 13.82 4.90
N GLU A 128 -11.65 14.33 5.81
CA GLU A 128 -13.05 13.88 5.95
C GLU A 128 -13.89 14.09 4.67
N PRO A 129 -13.78 15.21 3.93
CA PRO A 129 -14.49 15.37 2.66
C PRO A 129 -14.17 14.29 1.65
N PHE A 130 -12.92 13.87 1.56
CA PHE A 130 -12.53 12.79 0.66
C PHE A 130 -13.08 11.43 1.13
N GLU A 131 -13.08 11.16 2.45
CA GLU A 131 -13.72 9.95 2.98
C GLU A 131 -15.22 9.91 2.67
N ALA A 132 -15.91 11.04 2.81
CA ALA A 132 -17.34 11.14 2.47
C ALA A 132 -17.59 10.80 0.99
N PHE A 133 -16.73 11.28 0.09
CA PHE A 133 -16.77 10.91 -1.33
C PHE A 133 -16.51 9.41 -1.56
N LEU A 134 -15.55 8.81 -0.83
CA LEU A 134 -15.29 7.37 -0.92
C LEU A 134 -16.51 6.52 -0.51
N LEU A 135 -17.41 7.03 0.33
CA LEU A 135 -18.63 6.30 0.72
C LEU A 135 -19.55 6.00 -0.48
N GLU A 136 -19.68 6.94 -1.42
CA GLU A 136 -20.45 6.71 -2.65
C GLU A 136 -19.73 5.69 -3.52
N TYR A 137 -18.43 5.90 -3.75
CA TYR A 137 -17.61 5.02 -4.57
C TYR A 137 -17.61 3.57 -4.09
N LEU A 138 -17.31 3.35 -2.79
CA LEU A 138 -17.22 2.01 -2.20
C LEU A 138 -18.57 1.33 -2.00
N GLY A 139 -19.66 2.11 -1.96
CA GLY A 139 -21.02 1.58 -1.77
C GLY A 139 -21.59 0.93 -3.02
N GLU A 140 -21.47 1.60 -4.15
CA GLU A 140 -22.15 1.21 -5.40
C GLU A 140 -21.20 1.07 -6.59
N TYR A 141 -19.91 1.31 -6.41
CA TYR A 141 -18.90 1.33 -7.48
C TYR A 141 -19.34 2.19 -8.67
N GLN A 142 -19.81 3.38 -8.35
CA GLN A 142 -20.21 4.39 -9.31
C GLN A 142 -19.77 5.78 -8.85
N VAL A 143 -19.73 6.70 -9.78
CA VAL A 143 -19.47 8.12 -9.54
C VAL A 143 -20.28 8.96 -10.51
N THR A 144 -20.68 10.15 -10.10
CA THR A 144 -21.40 11.09 -10.96
C THR A 144 -20.46 12.19 -11.42
N ILE A 145 -20.30 12.30 -12.73
CA ILE A 145 -19.59 13.41 -13.41
C ILE A 145 -20.66 14.32 -13.97
N PRO A 146 -20.74 15.60 -13.57
CA PRO A 146 -21.83 16.48 -13.94
C PRO A 146 -22.12 16.50 -15.45
N GLU A 147 -21.09 16.55 -16.29
CA GLU A 147 -21.20 16.67 -17.73
C GLU A 147 -21.44 15.33 -18.45
N LEU A 148 -21.10 14.20 -17.83
CA LEU A 148 -21.15 12.86 -18.43
C LEU A 148 -22.15 11.93 -17.74
N GLY A 149 -22.80 12.40 -16.65
CA GLY A 149 -23.71 11.58 -15.87
C GLY A 149 -23.02 10.53 -15.01
N THR A 150 -23.80 9.56 -14.54
CA THR A 150 -23.30 8.51 -13.64
C THR A 150 -22.49 7.47 -14.38
N GLN A 151 -21.24 7.34 -13.98
CA GLN A 151 -20.27 6.33 -14.46
C GLN A 151 -20.28 5.15 -13.50
N ARG A 152 -20.70 3.98 -13.97
CA ARG A 152 -20.71 2.72 -13.20
C ARG A 152 -19.56 1.82 -13.61
N ALA A 153 -19.14 0.95 -12.70
CA ALA A 153 -18.10 -0.02 -12.98
C ALA A 153 -18.50 -0.94 -14.15
N LEU A 154 -17.65 -1.04 -15.16
CA LEU A 154 -17.78 -2.00 -16.27
C LEU A 154 -17.54 -3.44 -15.76
N ALA A 155 -16.64 -3.59 -14.80
CA ALA A 155 -16.41 -4.81 -14.06
C ALA A 155 -16.00 -4.43 -12.62
N MET A 156 -16.46 -5.21 -11.65
CA MET A 156 -16.19 -4.92 -10.23
C MET A 156 -14.69 -4.93 -9.94
N PRO A 157 -14.09 -3.81 -9.50
CA PRO A 157 -12.71 -3.78 -9.08
C PRO A 157 -12.54 -4.52 -7.75
N VAL A 158 -11.40 -5.19 -7.58
CA VAL A 158 -10.95 -5.69 -6.27
C VAL A 158 -10.33 -4.52 -5.54
N THR A 159 -11.02 -3.98 -4.55
CA THR A 159 -10.59 -2.76 -3.86
C THR A 159 -9.94 -3.08 -2.54
N ILE A 160 -8.73 -2.56 -2.34
CA ILE A 160 -7.93 -2.69 -1.12
C ILE A 160 -7.62 -1.28 -0.63
N LEU A 161 -7.93 -1.02 0.63
CA LEU A 161 -7.55 0.20 1.33
C LEU A 161 -6.44 -0.14 2.32
N THR A 162 -5.45 0.73 2.46
CA THR A 162 -4.42 0.61 3.51
C THR A 162 -4.46 1.82 4.44
N SER A 163 -4.16 1.58 5.71
CA SER A 163 -4.07 2.61 6.74
C SER A 163 -2.91 2.29 7.70
N ASN A 164 -2.16 3.32 8.08
CA ASN A 164 -1.14 3.28 9.13
C ASN A 164 -1.68 3.78 10.47
N ARG A 165 -3.00 4.09 10.55
CA ARG A 165 -3.66 4.66 11.71
C ARG A 165 -3.04 5.96 12.20
N THR A 166 -2.57 6.81 11.30
CA THR A 166 -2.13 8.17 11.65
C THR A 166 -3.29 9.01 12.19
N ARG A 167 -4.51 8.72 11.75
CA ARG A 167 -5.79 9.12 12.34
C ARG A 167 -6.82 8.00 12.20
N ASP A 168 -7.90 8.07 12.95
CA ASP A 168 -9.02 7.15 12.80
C ASP A 168 -9.84 7.48 11.54
N LEU A 169 -10.17 6.44 10.77
CA LEU A 169 -11.09 6.54 9.64
C LEU A 169 -12.53 6.63 10.13
N HIS A 170 -13.38 7.31 9.38
CA HIS A 170 -14.80 7.40 9.66
C HIS A 170 -15.46 6.02 9.66
N ASP A 171 -16.30 5.74 10.66
CA ASP A 171 -16.97 4.43 10.83
C ASP A 171 -17.73 3.98 9.59
N ALA A 172 -18.29 4.90 8.82
CA ALA A 172 -19.04 4.58 7.62
C ALA A 172 -18.16 3.94 6.55
N VAL A 173 -16.88 4.33 6.43
CA VAL A 173 -15.90 3.69 5.53
C VAL A 173 -15.57 2.30 6.05
N LYS A 174 -15.25 2.17 7.35
CA LYS A 174 -14.92 0.89 7.99
C LYS A 174 -16.05 -0.14 7.81
N ARG A 175 -17.32 0.27 7.97
CA ARG A 175 -18.50 -0.63 7.82
C ARG A 175 -18.68 -1.16 6.40
N ARG A 176 -18.21 -0.46 5.37
CA ARG A 176 -18.25 -0.92 3.97
C ARG A 176 -17.19 -1.94 3.65
N CYS A 177 -16.13 -1.99 4.44
CA CYS A 177 -14.97 -2.85 4.23
C CYS A 177 -15.03 -4.15 5.04
N LEU A 178 -14.33 -5.17 4.59
CA LEU A 178 -13.83 -6.22 5.45
C LEU A 178 -12.56 -5.69 6.11
N PHE A 179 -12.41 -5.89 7.40
CA PHE A 179 -11.30 -5.36 8.18
C PHE A 179 -10.27 -6.43 8.50
N HIS A 180 -8.99 -6.11 8.33
CA HIS A 180 -7.89 -6.95 8.75
C HIS A 180 -6.77 -6.12 9.35
N TRP A 181 -6.40 -6.45 10.58
CA TRP A 181 -5.20 -5.93 11.20
C TRP A 181 -4.00 -6.79 10.79
N MET A 182 -2.93 -6.16 10.29
CA MET A 182 -1.68 -6.83 9.93
C MET A 182 -0.63 -6.54 10.99
N ASP A 183 -0.28 -7.56 11.74
CA ASP A 183 0.84 -7.53 12.69
C ASP A 183 2.18 -7.74 11.98
N TYR A 184 3.26 -7.48 12.70
CA TYR A 184 4.57 -7.92 12.27
C TYR A 184 4.59 -9.43 12.08
N PRO A 185 5.28 -9.94 11.05
CA PRO A 185 5.38 -11.38 10.87
C PRO A 185 6.18 -12.03 12.01
N GLU A 186 5.82 -13.27 12.32
CA GLU A 186 6.64 -14.11 13.18
C GLU A 186 8.01 -14.40 12.55
N ARG A 187 9.01 -14.75 13.38
CA ARG A 187 10.40 -14.93 12.97
C ARG A 187 10.57 -15.85 11.75
N GLU A 188 9.92 -17.02 11.76
CA GLU A 188 10.01 -17.97 10.63
C GLU A 188 9.49 -17.37 9.33
N ARG A 189 8.44 -16.55 9.44
CA ARG A 189 7.86 -15.88 8.28
C ARG A 189 8.76 -14.76 7.78
N GLU A 190 9.33 -13.98 8.69
CA GLU A 190 10.29 -12.92 8.34
C GLU A 190 11.53 -13.50 7.65
N LEU A 191 12.09 -14.58 8.20
CA LEU A 191 13.19 -15.32 7.57
C LEU A 191 12.84 -15.76 6.15
N ALA A 192 11.64 -16.34 5.96
CA ALA A 192 11.19 -16.76 4.63
C ALA A 192 11.08 -15.58 3.65
N ILE A 193 10.63 -14.40 4.13
CA ILE A 193 10.53 -13.19 3.30
C ILE A 193 11.92 -12.67 2.94
N VAL A 194 12.82 -12.55 3.90
CA VAL A 194 14.20 -12.08 3.66
C VAL A 194 14.88 -12.98 2.64
N ARG A 195 14.80 -14.30 2.81
CA ARG A 195 15.40 -15.28 1.85
C ARG A 195 14.79 -15.18 0.45
N ALA A 196 13.48 -14.94 0.36
CA ALA A 196 12.81 -14.82 -0.94
C ALA A 196 13.17 -13.50 -1.67
N GLN A 197 13.39 -12.41 -0.92
CA GLN A 197 13.66 -11.08 -1.46
C GLN A 197 15.16 -10.81 -1.67
N VAL A 198 16.02 -11.46 -0.87
CA VAL A 198 17.48 -11.28 -0.87
C VAL A 198 18.17 -12.66 -0.80
N PRO A 199 18.08 -13.48 -1.86
CA PRO A 199 18.68 -14.82 -1.87
C PRO A 199 20.19 -14.80 -1.62
N GLU A 200 20.87 -13.71 -1.99
CA GLU A 200 22.30 -13.50 -1.84
C GLU A 200 22.75 -13.39 -0.37
N ALA A 201 21.86 -13.09 0.56
CA ALA A 201 22.16 -13.02 1.99
C ALA A 201 22.56 -14.39 2.59
N GLY A 202 22.22 -15.47 1.90
CA GLY A 202 22.43 -16.81 2.42
C GLY A 202 21.56 -17.14 3.64
N GLU A 203 21.64 -18.38 4.12
CA GLU A 203 20.78 -18.84 5.21
C GLU A 203 21.21 -18.28 6.58
N ALA A 204 22.53 -18.24 6.82
CA ALA A 204 23.07 -17.80 8.10
C ALA A 204 22.76 -16.34 8.39
N LEU A 205 23.10 -15.43 7.47
CA LEU A 205 22.87 -13.99 7.64
C LEU A 205 21.36 -13.68 7.69
N ALA A 206 20.55 -14.29 6.80
CA ALA A 206 19.09 -14.09 6.83
C ALA A 206 18.46 -14.50 8.18
N ASN A 207 18.95 -15.60 8.77
CA ASN A 207 18.50 -16.05 10.08
C ASN A 207 18.91 -15.10 11.21
N GLN A 208 20.14 -14.57 11.17
CA GLN A 208 20.60 -13.56 12.14
C GLN A 208 19.76 -12.28 12.05
N ILE A 209 19.48 -11.79 10.83
CA ILE A 209 18.63 -10.61 10.61
C ILE A 209 17.25 -10.83 11.19
N ALA A 210 16.57 -11.95 10.85
CA ALA A 210 15.22 -12.24 11.34
C ALA A 210 15.18 -12.37 12.87
N THR A 211 16.22 -12.98 13.47
CA THR A 211 16.33 -13.10 14.92
C THR A 211 16.56 -11.74 15.58
N PHE A 212 17.50 -10.95 15.07
CA PHE A 212 17.83 -9.63 15.62
C PHE A 212 16.63 -8.68 15.55
N VAL A 213 15.99 -8.60 14.40
CA VAL A 213 14.81 -7.73 14.23
C VAL A 213 13.61 -8.22 15.06
N GLY A 214 13.40 -9.54 15.14
CA GLY A 214 12.39 -10.11 16.01
C GLY A 214 12.59 -9.73 17.48
N ARG A 215 13.82 -9.74 17.97
CA ARG A 215 14.18 -9.31 19.34
C ARG A 215 13.95 -7.82 19.56
N LEU A 216 14.31 -6.97 18.59
CA LEU A 216 14.03 -5.52 18.66
C LEU A 216 12.53 -5.21 18.85
N ARG A 217 11.65 -6.07 18.34
CA ARG A 217 10.19 -5.93 18.46
C ARG A 217 9.61 -6.60 19.69
N SER A 218 10.40 -7.37 20.43
CA SER A 218 9.97 -8.08 21.64
C SER A 218 10.35 -7.31 22.91
N GLN A 219 9.62 -7.57 24.00
CA GLN A 219 9.99 -7.05 25.32
C GLN A 219 11.25 -7.78 25.82
N PRO A 220 12.17 -7.06 26.53
CA PRO A 220 12.04 -5.67 26.99
C PRO A 220 12.45 -4.60 25.97
N PHE A 221 13.08 -4.96 24.83
CA PHE A 221 13.71 -4.04 23.92
C PHE A 221 12.72 -3.11 23.21
N ALA A 222 11.55 -3.62 22.84
CA ALA A 222 10.54 -2.85 22.11
C ALA A 222 10.17 -1.51 22.77
N SER A 223 10.22 -1.45 24.10
CA SER A 223 9.87 -0.25 24.87
C SER A 223 10.90 0.88 24.75
N ALA A 224 12.11 0.59 24.27
CA ALA A 224 13.17 1.57 24.09
C ALA A 224 13.03 2.39 22.80
N PHE A 225 12.22 1.93 21.87
CA PHE A 225 12.05 2.53 20.54
C PHE A 225 10.67 3.13 20.38
N GLN A 226 10.57 4.23 19.68
CA GLN A 226 9.28 4.83 19.31
C GLN A 226 8.52 3.88 18.36
N ARG A 227 9.27 3.19 17.48
CA ARG A 227 8.74 2.21 16.55
C ARG A 227 9.79 1.14 16.23
N GLY A 228 9.37 -0.11 16.28
CA GLY A 228 10.21 -1.21 15.80
C GLY A 228 10.35 -1.18 14.27
N PRO A 229 11.48 -1.68 13.72
CA PRO A 229 11.67 -1.77 12.28
C PRO A 229 10.65 -2.71 11.65
N GLY A 230 10.10 -2.36 10.48
CA GLY A 230 9.16 -3.18 9.70
C GLY A 230 9.88 -4.24 8.87
N ILE A 231 9.11 -5.07 8.15
CA ILE A 231 9.66 -6.08 7.24
C ILE A 231 10.38 -5.43 6.04
N ALA A 232 9.96 -4.25 5.62
CA ALA A 232 10.60 -3.50 4.55
C ALA A 232 12.03 -3.11 4.96
N GLU A 233 12.21 -2.61 6.20
CA GLU A 233 13.50 -2.26 6.77
C GLU A 233 14.40 -3.50 6.91
N SER A 234 13.86 -4.64 7.32
CA SER A 234 14.63 -5.92 7.39
C SER A 234 15.16 -6.34 6.03
N VAL A 235 14.35 -6.22 4.97
CA VAL A 235 14.76 -6.53 3.60
C VAL A 235 15.79 -5.53 3.07
N GLU A 236 15.60 -4.22 3.32
CA GLU A 236 16.58 -3.20 2.95
C GLU A 236 17.92 -3.41 3.67
N TRP A 237 17.85 -3.73 4.96
CA TRP A 237 19.05 -4.01 5.75
C TRP A 237 19.79 -5.24 5.24
N ALA A 238 19.07 -6.32 4.92
CA ALA A 238 19.67 -7.50 4.29
C ALA A 238 20.41 -7.16 2.99
N LYS A 239 19.80 -6.33 2.12
CA LYS A 239 20.45 -5.88 0.87
C LYS A 239 21.72 -5.05 1.14
N ALA A 240 21.67 -4.16 2.12
CA ALA A 240 22.82 -3.35 2.50
C ALA A 240 23.97 -4.21 3.04
N LEU A 241 23.67 -5.16 3.93
CA LEU A 241 24.68 -6.09 4.48
C LEU A 241 25.33 -6.94 3.38
N VAL A 242 24.55 -7.45 2.43
CA VAL A 242 25.09 -8.14 1.25
C VAL A 242 26.00 -7.23 0.43
N SER A 243 25.60 -5.97 0.22
CA SER A 243 26.41 -4.99 -0.53
C SER A 243 27.73 -4.64 0.16
N LEU A 244 27.80 -4.77 1.50
CA LEU A 244 28.98 -4.61 2.31
C LEU A 244 29.82 -5.90 2.41
N ASN A 245 29.41 -6.99 1.74
CA ASN A 245 29.97 -8.32 1.84
C ASN A 245 30.03 -8.88 3.28
N THR A 246 29.05 -8.48 4.09
CA THR A 246 28.90 -8.95 5.47
C THR A 246 28.37 -10.37 5.48
N LEU A 247 29.07 -11.29 6.17
CA LEU A 247 28.67 -12.70 6.30
C LEU A 247 27.96 -12.97 7.64
N GLU A 248 28.29 -12.19 8.66
CA GLU A 248 27.76 -12.30 10.02
C GLU A 248 27.52 -10.92 10.63
N LEU A 249 26.51 -10.83 11.50
CA LEU A 249 26.25 -9.60 12.24
C LEU A 249 27.23 -9.45 13.39
N ASP A 250 27.88 -8.31 13.45
CA ASP A 250 28.71 -7.86 14.57
C ASP A 250 28.29 -6.47 15.03
N PRO A 251 28.70 -6.01 16.22
CA PRO A 251 28.31 -4.71 16.76
C PRO A 251 28.71 -3.53 15.88
N GLU A 252 29.86 -3.57 15.19
CA GLU A 252 30.34 -2.46 14.36
C GLU A 252 29.46 -2.29 13.13
N VAL A 253 29.19 -3.37 12.41
CA VAL A 253 28.30 -3.37 11.24
C VAL A 253 26.88 -2.93 11.62
N ILE A 254 26.36 -3.35 12.78
CA ILE A 254 25.04 -2.93 13.24
C ILE A 254 25.01 -1.43 13.50
N HIS A 255 26.03 -0.88 14.17
CA HIS A 255 26.14 0.56 14.40
C HIS A 255 26.19 1.35 13.09
N ASP A 256 27.00 0.93 12.14
CA ASP A 256 27.19 1.61 10.86
C ASP A 256 25.93 1.58 10.00
N THR A 257 25.10 0.53 10.16
CA THR A 257 23.88 0.32 9.35
C THR A 257 22.58 0.60 10.09
N ALA A 258 22.63 1.01 11.37
CA ALA A 258 21.45 1.27 12.22
C ALA A 258 20.44 2.25 11.60
N GLY A 259 20.91 3.23 10.81
CA GLY A 259 20.06 4.19 10.09
C GLY A 259 19.18 3.56 9.00
N ILE A 260 19.40 2.30 8.65
CA ILE A 260 18.49 1.57 7.75
C ILE A 260 17.29 1.05 8.52
N LEU A 261 17.50 0.55 9.73
CA LEU A 261 16.44 0.02 10.60
C LEU A 261 15.60 1.13 11.24
N PHE A 262 16.26 2.21 11.67
CA PHE A 262 15.63 3.32 12.39
C PHE A 262 15.80 4.64 11.64
N LYS A 263 14.73 5.45 11.62
CA LYS A 263 14.71 6.75 10.94
C LYS A 263 14.70 7.95 11.93
N GLN A 264 14.74 7.66 13.23
CA GLN A 264 14.81 8.64 14.29
C GLN A 264 16.18 8.57 14.98
N ARG A 265 16.76 9.72 15.27
CA ARG A 265 18.06 9.82 15.94
C ARG A 265 18.04 9.17 17.32
N GLU A 266 16.93 9.35 18.02
CA GLU A 266 16.69 8.82 19.37
C GLU A 266 16.69 7.29 19.36
N ASP A 267 16.03 6.66 18.37
CA ASP A 267 15.97 5.20 18.22
C ASP A 267 17.35 4.62 17.87
N VAL A 268 18.10 5.28 16.98
CA VAL A 268 19.50 4.89 16.67
C VAL A 268 20.38 4.98 17.91
N ALA A 269 20.23 6.05 18.72
CA ALA A 269 20.99 6.20 19.95
C ALA A 269 20.60 5.16 21.03
N ALA A 270 19.30 4.79 21.10
CA ALA A 270 18.82 3.78 22.03
C ALA A 270 19.31 2.37 21.66
N LEU A 271 19.54 2.08 20.38
CA LEU A 271 20.07 0.80 19.94
C LEU A 271 21.47 0.52 20.47
N ALA A 272 22.35 1.53 20.46
CA ALA A 272 23.78 1.39 20.74
C ALA A 272 24.13 0.58 22.00
N PRO A 273 23.57 0.84 23.19
CA PRO A 273 23.88 0.07 24.40
C PRO A 273 23.31 -1.35 24.39
N MET A 274 22.35 -1.67 23.52
CA MET A 274 21.61 -2.94 23.51
C MET A 274 22.17 -3.95 22.51
N VAL A 275 23.05 -3.54 21.59
CA VAL A 275 23.51 -4.39 20.48
C VAL A 275 24.11 -5.71 20.96
N ASN A 276 24.98 -5.68 22.00
CA ASN A 276 25.63 -6.87 22.51
C ASN A 276 24.61 -7.86 23.11
N GLU A 277 23.60 -7.35 23.84
CA GLU A 277 22.53 -8.17 24.42
C GLU A 277 21.65 -8.77 23.32
N LEU A 278 21.32 -7.98 22.28
CA LEU A 278 20.54 -8.42 21.13
C LEU A 278 21.24 -9.49 20.28
N LEU A 279 22.57 -9.52 20.26
CA LEU A 279 23.36 -10.54 19.57
C LEU A 279 23.55 -11.83 20.39
N THR A 280 23.48 -11.77 21.72
CA THR A 280 23.68 -12.94 22.57
C THR A 280 22.53 -13.93 22.36
N PRO A 281 22.79 -15.21 22.04
CA PRO A 281 21.72 -16.21 21.92
C PRO A 281 20.91 -16.30 23.22
N GLU A 282 19.60 -16.47 23.12
CA GLU A 282 18.79 -16.81 24.29
C GLU A 282 19.24 -18.21 24.77
N GLU A 283 19.69 -18.30 26.03
CA GLU A 283 19.90 -19.59 26.66
C GLU A 283 18.53 -20.29 26.70
N THR A 284 18.38 -21.34 25.88
CA THR A 284 17.19 -22.19 25.85
C THR A 284 17.05 -22.83 27.25
N THR A 285 16.15 -22.28 28.06
CA THR A 285 15.77 -22.88 29.34
C THR A 285 14.75 -24.00 29.12
#